data_f0d4bd0a2656a6c8ff517000f29b276f
#
_entry.id   f0d4bd0a2656a6c8ff517000f29b276f
#
_cell.length_a   1.000
_cell.length_b   1.000
_cell.length_c   1.000
_cell.angle_alpha   90.00
_cell.angle_beta   90.00
_cell.angle_gamma   90.00
#
_symmetry.space_group_name_H-M   'P 1'
#
loop_
_entity.id
_entity.type
_entity.pdbx_description
1 polymer ?
#
loop_
_entity_poly.entity_id
_entity_poly.type
_entity_poly.pdbx_seq_one_letter_code
_entity_poly.pdbx_strand_id
1 'polypeptide(L)'
;MRYLHTMVRVADLDAALDFYCAKLGLAEIRRIDNDKGRFTLVFLAAPGDAERAGRDQAPMVELTYNWDSENYTGGRNFGHLAYRVKDIYATCAKLMEGGVTINRPPRDGHMAFVRSPDGISIELLQEGPSLAPAEPWASMPNTGSW
;
A
#
# COMPACT_ATOMS: atom_id res chain seq x y z
N MET A 1 17.08 18.69 -6.35
CA MET A 1 16.69 17.58 -5.48
C MET A 1 15.39 16.99 -6.00
N ARG A 2 15.21 15.67 -5.95
CA ARG A 2 14.03 14.97 -6.47
C ARG A 2 13.71 13.79 -5.56
N TYR A 3 12.45 13.62 -5.18
CA TYR A 3 12.01 12.44 -4.43
C TYR A 3 12.06 11.20 -5.32
N LEU A 4 12.61 10.08 -4.82
CA LEU A 4 12.70 8.82 -5.55
C LEU A 4 11.73 7.78 -4.99
N HIS A 5 11.92 7.36 -3.75
CA HIS A 5 11.12 6.31 -3.14
C HIS A 5 11.05 6.41 -1.61
N THR A 6 10.07 5.74 -1.04
CA THR A 6 10.03 5.36 0.37
C THR A 6 10.34 3.87 0.48
N MET A 7 11.27 3.50 1.35
CA MET A 7 11.58 2.09 1.62
C MET A 7 10.81 1.60 2.85
N VAL A 8 10.23 0.41 2.72
CA VAL A 8 9.63 -0.34 3.82
C VAL A 8 10.19 -1.76 3.85
N ARG A 9 10.45 -2.30 5.05
CA ARG A 9 10.87 -3.68 5.21
C ARG A 9 9.66 -4.59 5.26
N VAL A 10 9.79 -5.78 4.67
CA VAL A 10 8.75 -6.82 4.67
C VAL A 10 9.34 -8.13 5.18
N ALA A 11 8.60 -8.81 6.06
CA ALA A 11 9.04 -10.07 6.65
C ALA A 11 8.77 -11.27 5.74
N ASP A 12 7.75 -11.16 4.87
CA ASP A 12 7.35 -12.16 3.89
C ASP A 12 7.11 -11.47 2.55
N LEU A 13 7.98 -11.76 1.56
CA LEU A 13 7.92 -11.10 0.26
C LEU A 13 6.69 -11.49 -0.54
N ASP A 14 6.28 -12.77 -0.48
CA ASP A 14 5.12 -13.26 -1.23
C ASP A 14 3.83 -12.66 -0.68
N ALA A 15 3.66 -12.62 0.64
CA ALA A 15 2.53 -11.96 1.29
C ALA A 15 2.50 -10.45 1.00
N ALA A 16 3.65 -9.79 0.98
CA ALA A 16 3.76 -8.38 0.63
C ALA A 16 3.37 -8.12 -0.84
N LEU A 17 3.86 -8.93 -1.78
CA LEU A 17 3.52 -8.79 -3.20
C LEU A 17 2.05 -9.11 -3.48
N ASP A 18 1.48 -10.11 -2.82
CA ASP A 18 0.03 -10.37 -2.87
C ASP A 18 -0.78 -9.15 -2.42
N PHE A 19 -0.36 -8.52 -1.31
CA PHE A 19 -1.03 -7.32 -0.83
C PHE A 19 -0.83 -6.11 -1.76
N TYR A 20 0.43 -5.72 -2.02
CA TYR A 20 0.72 -4.48 -2.74
C TYR A 20 0.38 -4.58 -4.24
N CYS A 21 0.64 -5.72 -4.89
CA CYS A 21 0.42 -5.88 -6.33
C CYS A 21 -0.94 -6.49 -6.65
N ALA A 22 -1.29 -7.67 -6.11
CA ALA A 22 -2.53 -8.34 -6.48
C ALA A 22 -3.77 -7.64 -5.93
N LYS A 23 -3.75 -7.21 -4.67
CA LYS A 23 -4.91 -6.61 -3.98
C LYS A 23 -4.97 -5.10 -4.17
N LEU A 24 -3.89 -4.37 -3.82
CA LEU A 24 -3.84 -2.91 -3.93
C LEU A 24 -3.66 -2.43 -5.38
N GLY A 25 -3.01 -3.24 -6.23
CA GLY A 25 -2.89 -2.98 -7.67
C GLY A 25 -1.66 -2.20 -8.09
N LEU A 26 -0.61 -2.16 -7.26
CA LEU A 26 0.67 -1.57 -7.67
C LEU A 26 1.36 -2.45 -8.71
N ALA A 27 2.10 -1.81 -9.61
CA ALA A 27 2.93 -2.48 -10.60
C ALA A 27 4.36 -2.69 -10.08
N GLU A 28 4.90 -3.89 -10.23
CA GLU A 28 6.33 -4.14 -10.04
C GLU A 28 7.10 -3.50 -11.20
N ILE A 29 8.00 -2.57 -10.89
CA ILE A 29 8.81 -1.84 -11.88
C ILE A 29 10.18 -2.49 -12.03
N ARG A 30 10.77 -2.94 -10.91
CA ARG A 30 12.11 -3.50 -10.90
C ARG A 30 12.32 -4.38 -9.66
N ARG A 31 13.14 -5.42 -9.84
CA ARG A 31 13.59 -6.30 -8.75
C ARG A 31 15.11 -6.45 -8.79
N ILE A 32 15.73 -6.54 -7.61
CA ILE A 32 17.17 -6.74 -7.47
C ILE A 32 17.40 -7.72 -6.32
N ASP A 33 18.09 -8.81 -6.61
CA ASP A 33 18.61 -9.73 -5.59
C ASP A 33 20.07 -9.40 -5.31
N ASN A 34 20.44 -9.37 -4.03
CA ASN A 34 21.81 -9.11 -3.59
C ASN A 34 22.31 -10.26 -2.71
N ASP A 35 23.05 -11.19 -3.33
CA ASP A 35 23.59 -12.37 -2.64
C ASP A 35 24.56 -12.01 -1.51
N LYS A 36 25.38 -10.98 -1.71
CA LYS A 36 26.35 -10.55 -0.69
C LYS A 36 25.68 -9.91 0.51
N GLY A 37 24.66 -9.10 0.26
CA GLY A 37 23.88 -8.42 1.30
C GLY A 37 22.74 -9.29 1.85
N ARG A 38 22.42 -10.40 1.19
CA ARG A 38 21.35 -11.33 1.55
C ARG A 38 19.99 -10.64 1.67
N PHE A 39 19.61 -9.92 0.60
CA PHE A 39 18.30 -9.25 0.53
C PHE A 39 17.79 -9.17 -0.91
N THR A 40 16.49 -9.01 -1.04
CA THR A 40 15.78 -8.67 -2.27
C THR A 40 15.14 -7.29 -2.15
N LEU A 41 15.32 -6.46 -3.17
CA LEU A 41 14.63 -5.19 -3.34
C LEU A 41 13.56 -5.31 -4.42
N VAL A 42 12.35 -4.87 -4.16
CA VAL A 42 11.28 -4.78 -5.15
C VAL A 42 10.73 -3.36 -5.17
N PHE A 43 10.80 -2.71 -6.33
CA PHE A 43 10.32 -1.35 -6.53
C PHE A 43 8.94 -1.36 -7.17
N LEU A 44 7.97 -0.77 -6.49
CA LEU A 44 6.57 -0.74 -6.90
C LEU A 44 6.13 0.69 -7.20
N ALA A 45 5.23 0.85 -8.17
CA ALA A 45 4.60 2.13 -8.45
C ALA A 45 3.09 1.98 -8.61
N ALA A 46 2.35 3.06 -8.33
CA ALA A 46 0.94 3.14 -8.68
C ALA A 46 0.78 3.04 -10.22
N PRO A 47 -0.30 2.42 -10.75
CA PRO A 47 -0.47 2.25 -12.19
C PRO A 47 -0.36 3.56 -12.99
N GLY A 48 -0.88 4.66 -12.45
CA GLY A 48 -0.79 5.98 -13.07
C GLY A 48 0.62 6.58 -13.12
N ASP A 49 1.54 6.07 -12.28
CA ASP A 49 2.94 6.50 -12.20
C ASP A 49 3.92 5.50 -12.83
N ALA A 50 3.46 4.32 -13.26
CA ALA A 50 4.31 3.19 -13.65
C ALA A 50 5.26 3.55 -14.82
N GLU A 51 4.78 4.23 -15.85
CA GLU A 51 5.61 4.67 -16.99
C GLU A 51 6.71 5.64 -16.52
N ARG A 52 6.33 6.63 -15.70
CA ARG A 52 7.26 7.59 -15.14
C ARG A 52 8.26 6.92 -14.20
N ALA A 53 7.80 6.01 -13.36
CA ALA A 53 8.66 5.26 -12.44
C ALA A 53 9.68 4.40 -13.20
N GLY A 54 9.29 3.76 -14.28
CA GLY A 54 10.19 2.99 -15.15
C GLY A 54 11.26 3.87 -15.81
N ARG A 55 10.89 5.04 -16.31
CA ARG A 55 11.81 5.97 -16.97
C ARG A 55 12.71 6.73 -16.01
N ASP A 56 12.12 7.27 -14.94
CA ASP A 56 12.75 8.25 -14.05
C ASP A 56 13.14 7.65 -12.68
N GLN A 57 12.82 6.38 -12.42
CA GLN A 57 12.98 5.68 -11.14
C GLN A 57 12.25 6.38 -9.96
N ALA A 58 11.14 7.05 -10.25
CA ALA A 58 10.34 7.79 -9.26
C ALA A 58 8.95 8.16 -9.81
N PRO A 59 7.91 8.26 -8.95
CA PRO A 59 7.91 7.89 -7.52
C PRO A 59 7.69 6.39 -7.32
N MET A 60 8.27 5.81 -6.28
CA MET A 60 8.14 4.37 -5.99
C MET A 60 8.01 4.08 -4.49
N VAL A 61 7.53 2.89 -4.18
CA VAL A 61 7.74 2.23 -2.90
C VAL A 61 8.77 1.13 -3.12
N GLU A 62 9.83 1.10 -2.30
CA GLU A 62 10.82 0.03 -2.28
C GLU A 62 10.47 -0.95 -1.15
N LEU A 63 10.18 -2.18 -1.50
CA LEU A 63 10.09 -3.27 -0.54
C LEU A 63 11.49 -3.87 -0.35
N THR A 64 11.96 -3.95 0.88
CA THR A 64 13.21 -4.63 1.23
C THR A 64 12.88 -5.89 2.01
N TYR A 65 13.19 -7.04 1.42
CA TYR A 65 13.09 -8.35 2.05
C TYR A 65 14.48 -8.86 2.41
N ASN A 66 14.80 -8.92 3.72
CA ASN A 66 16.03 -9.54 4.20
C ASN A 66 15.85 -11.07 4.26
N TRP A 67 16.79 -11.83 3.68
CA TRP A 67 16.70 -13.28 3.64
C TRP A 67 16.91 -13.92 5.02
N ASP A 68 17.60 -13.22 5.90
CA ASP A 68 17.69 -13.59 7.32
C ASP A 68 16.49 -13.02 8.05
N SER A 69 15.72 -13.90 8.71
CA SER A 69 14.46 -13.53 9.37
C SER A 69 14.66 -12.47 10.43
N GLU A 70 13.85 -11.42 10.37
CA GLU A 70 13.79 -10.32 11.35
C GLU A 70 12.35 -10.07 11.81
N ASN A 71 12.19 -9.66 13.06
CA ASN A 71 10.93 -9.14 13.56
C ASN A 71 10.93 -7.61 13.47
N TYR A 72 10.01 -7.07 12.68
CA TYR A 72 9.88 -5.62 12.55
C TYR A 72 8.85 -5.06 13.53
N THR A 73 9.20 -3.94 14.17
CA THR A 73 8.30 -3.16 15.01
C THR A 73 8.08 -1.80 14.35
N GLY A 74 6.81 -1.42 14.13
CA GLY A 74 6.48 -0.24 13.34
C GLY A 74 6.94 1.10 13.91
N GLY A 75 7.13 1.20 15.23
CA GLY A 75 7.38 2.49 15.87
C GLY A 75 6.21 3.46 15.67
N ARG A 76 6.43 4.76 15.93
CA ARG A 76 5.40 5.81 15.77
C ARG A 76 5.84 6.99 14.90
N ASN A 77 7.07 6.97 14.43
CA ASN A 77 7.61 8.08 13.64
C ASN A 77 7.10 8.05 12.19
N PHE A 78 7.05 6.85 11.59
CA PHE A 78 6.46 6.68 10.26
C PHE A 78 4.93 6.71 10.36
N GLY A 79 4.26 7.50 9.50
CA GLY A 79 2.81 7.61 9.43
C GLY A 79 2.21 6.56 8.49
N HIS A 80 2.02 6.93 7.23
CA HIS A 80 1.38 6.08 6.22
C HIS A 80 1.91 6.36 4.82
N LEU A 81 1.60 5.45 3.89
CA LEU A 81 1.65 5.68 2.45
C LEU A 81 0.26 6.08 1.97
N ALA A 82 0.14 7.07 1.11
CA ALA A 82 -1.14 7.53 0.59
C ALA A 82 -1.26 7.30 -0.92
N TYR A 83 -2.41 6.81 -1.35
CA TYR A 83 -2.74 6.58 -2.76
C TYR A 83 -4.09 7.20 -3.11
N ARG A 84 -4.15 7.85 -4.27
CA ARG A 84 -5.41 8.31 -4.85
C ARG A 84 -6.01 7.21 -5.69
N VAL A 85 -7.32 6.97 -5.52
CA VAL A 85 -8.07 5.94 -6.21
C VAL A 85 -9.29 6.54 -6.92
N LYS A 86 -9.63 5.98 -8.09
CA LYS A 86 -10.75 6.49 -8.90
C LYS A 86 -12.12 6.32 -8.25
N ASP A 87 -12.31 5.21 -7.54
CA ASP A 87 -13.52 4.86 -6.81
C ASP A 87 -13.14 4.19 -5.50
N ILE A 88 -13.31 4.92 -4.39
CA ILE A 88 -12.91 4.44 -3.08
C ILE A 88 -13.78 3.29 -2.59
N TYR A 89 -15.08 3.25 -2.96
CA TYR A 89 -15.98 2.17 -2.57
C TYR A 89 -15.63 0.87 -3.27
N ALA A 90 -15.45 0.93 -4.60
CA ALA A 90 -15.04 -0.24 -5.39
C ALA A 90 -13.65 -0.75 -4.95
N THR A 91 -12.71 0.16 -4.65
CA THR A 91 -11.38 -0.21 -4.16
C THR A 91 -11.46 -0.91 -2.81
N CYS A 92 -12.21 -0.36 -1.84
CA CYS A 92 -12.40 -0.99 -0.53
C CYS A 92 -13.13 -2.33 -0.64
N ALA A 93 -14.13 -2.47 -1.50
CA ALA A 93 -14.84 -3.73 -1.72
C ALA A 93 -13.88 -4.81 -2.25
N LYS A 94 -13.09 -4.51 -3.27
CA LYS A 94 -12.07 -5.42 -3.81
C LYS A 94 -11.04 -5.85 -2.76
N LEU A 95 -10.55 -4.92 -1.94
CA LEU A 95 -9.62 -5.23 -0.86
C LEU A 95 -10.24 -6.16 0.18
N MET A 96 -11.48 -5.89 0.57
CA MET A 96 -12.22 -6.71 1.54
C MET A 96 -12.52 -8.11 1.00
N GLU A 97 -12.91 -8.26 -0.26
CA GLU A 97 -13.04 -9.54 -0.95
C GLU A 97 -11.72 -10.32 -0.97
N GLY A 98 -10.59 -9.64 -1.09
CA GLY A 98 -9.24 -10.19 -0.98
C GLY A 98 -8.79 -10.47 0.45
N GLY A 99 -9.66 -10.33 1.46
CA GLY A 99 -9.36 -10.61 2.87
C GLY A 99 -8.62 -9.50 3.60
N VAL A 100 -8.53 -8.29 3.01
CA VAL A 100 -7.92 -7.13 3.68
C VAL A 100 -8.95 -6.47 4.60
N THR A 101 -8.56 -6.24 5.85
CA THR A 101 -9.40 -5.49 6.80
C THR A 101 -9.43 -4.01 6.42
N ILE A 102 -10.63 -3.44 6.32
CA ILE A 102 -10.80 -2.00 6.17
C ILE A 102 -10.79 -1.38 7.57
N ASN A 103 -9.65 -0.85 7.99
CA ASN A 103 -9.46 -0.34 9.36
C ASN A 103 -10.30 0.92 9.62
N ARG A 104 -10.27 1.88 8.70
CA ARG A 104 -11.19 3.02 8.66
C ARG A 104 -12.00 2.98 7.38
N PRO A 105 -13.30 2.62 7.43
CA PRO A 105 -14.16 2.64 6.25
C PRO A 105 -14.34 4.04 5.67
N PRO A 106 -14.59 4.15 4.36
CA PRO A 106 -14.79 5.43 3.66
C PRO A 106 -16.21 6.00 3.87
N ARG A 107 -16.61 6.23 5.14
CA ARG A 107 -17.95 6.72 5.50
C ARG A 107 -18.30 8.07 4.88
N ASP A 108 -17.28 8.90 4.68
CA ASP A 108 -17.38 10.23 4.07
C ASP A 108 -17.28 10.22 2.53
N GLY A 109 -17.17 9.02 1.94
CA GLY A 109 -16.95 8.87 0.50
C GLY A 109 -15.60 9.38 0.02
N HIS A 110 -14.65 9.65 0.92
CA HIS A 110 -13.39 10.30 0.56
C HIS A 110 -12.14 9.57 1.02
N MET A 111 -12.11 9.06 2.26
CA MET A 111 -10.89 8.53 2.86
C MET A 111 -11.11 7.19 3.54
N ALA A 112 -10.20 6.25 3.30
CA ALA A 112 -10.16 4.95 3.98
C ALA A 112 -8.73 4.63 4.45
N PHE A 113 -8.61 3.73 5.43
CA PHE A 113 -7.34 3.16 5.83
C PHE A 113 -7.40 1.64 5.87
N VAL A 114 -6.32 1.03 5.40
CA VAL A 114 -6.01 -0.39 5.52
C VAL A 114 -4.57 -0.56 6.02
N ARG A 115 -4.16 -1.80 6.35
CA ARG A 115 -2.77 -2.11 6.68
C ARG A 115 -2.22 -3.22 5.79
N SER A 116 -0.94 -3.11 5.46
CA SER A 116 -0.19 -4.21 4.83
C SER A 116 0.02 -5.36 5.82
N PRO A 117 0.46 -6.55 5.36
CA PRO A 117 0.81 -7.67 6.24
C PRO A 117 1.82 -7.31 7.34
N ASP A 118 2.75 -6.40 7.02
CA ASP A 118 3.78 -5.92 7.98
C ASP A 118 3.31 -4.73 8.83
N GLY A 119 2.01 -4.40 8.78
CA GLY A 119 1.41 -3.35 9.60
C GLY A 119 1.65 -1.92 9.11
N ILE A 120 2.15 -1.72 7.88
CA ILE A 120 2.27 -0.40 7.28
C ILE A 120 0.88 0.16 6.99
N SER A 121 0.59 1.35 7.51
CA SER A 121 -0.67 2.04 7.26
C SER A 121 -0.73 2.56 5.82
N ILE A 122 -1.85 2.31 5.15
CA ILE A 122 -2.13 2.75 3.78
C ILE A 122 -3.39 3.60 3.80
N GLU A 123 -3.25 4.85 3.42
CA GLU A 123 -4.38 5.77 3.21
C GLU A 123 -4.85 5.70 1.76
N LEU A 124 -6.15 5.57 1.57
CA LEU A 124 -6.81 5.64 0.27
C LEU A 124 -7.65 6.90 0.21
N LEU A 125 -7.46 7.69 -0.85
CA LEU A 125 -8.16 8.96 -1.07
C LEU A 125 -8.93 8.93 -2.38
N GLN A 126 -10.20 9.33 -2.35
CA GLN A 126 -11.03 9.47 -3.54
C GLN A 126 -10.44 10.51 -4.49
N GLU A 127 -10.38 10.18 -5.78
CA GLU A 127 -10.07 11.15 -6.84
C GLU A 127 -11.27 12.07 -7.09
N GLY A 128 -11.04 13.38 -7.06
CA GLY A 128 -12.10 14.37 -7.24
C GLY A 128 -12.98 14.56 -6.00
N PRO A 129 -14.26 14.93 -6.18
CA PRO A 129 -15.18 15.14 -5.07
C PRO A 129 -15.46 13.86 -4.29
N SER A 130 -15.79 14.02 -3.00
CA SER A 130 -16.26 12.90 -2.18
C SER A 130 -17.51 12.28 -2.80
N LEU A 131 -17.59 10.95 -2.77
CA LEU A 131 -18.80 10.22 -3.15
C LEU A 131 -19.89 10.42 -2.09
N ALA A 132 -21.15 10.32 -2.50
CA ALA A 132 -22.27 10.34 -1.55
C ALA A 132 -22.13 9.15 -0.56
N PRO A 133 -22.39 9.36 0.75
CA PRO A 133 -22.38 8.26 1.71
C PRO A 133 -23.26 7.08 1.26
N ALA A 134 -22.74 5.87 1.29
CA ALA A 134 -23.43 4.68 0.86
C ALA A 134 -23.12 3.49 1.78
N GLU A 135 -24.12 2.60 1.95
CA GLU A 135 -23.93 1.34 2.66
C GLU A 135 -23.11 0.35 1.83
N PRO A 136 -22.33 -0.54 2.46
CA PRO A 136 -22.22 -0.73 3.91
C PRO A 136 -21.28 0.26 4.61
N TRP A 137 -20.61 1.12 3.85
CA TRP A 137 -19.52 1.98 4.35
C TRP A 137 -20.01 3.04 5.34
N ALA A 138 -21.18 3.63 5.10
CA ALA A 138 -21.73 4.72 5.91
C ALA A 138 -21.91 4.33 7.39
N SER A 139 -22.32 3.09 7.66
CA SER A 139 -22.56 2.57 9.01
C SER A 139 -21.42 1.69 9.55
N MET A 140 -20.44 1.33 8.71
CA MET A 140 -19.37 0.40 9.10
C MET A 140 -18.45 1.02 10.18
N PRO A 141 -18.22 0.33 11.33
CA PRO A 141 -17.33 0.83 12.37
C PRO A 141 -15.86 0.72 11.99
N ASN A 142 -15.00 1.45 12.70
CA ASN A 142 -13.55 1.26 12.62
C ASN A 142 -13.15 -0.11 13.19
N THR A 143 -12.09 -0.70 12.64
CA THR A 143 -11.51 -1.97 13.11
C THR A 143 -10.02 -1.77 13.40
N GLY A 144 -9.60 -2.01 14.64
CA GLY A 144 -8.20 -1.85 15.06
C GLY A 144 -7.72 -0.39 15.01
N SER A 145 -6.44 -0.22 14.64
CA SER A 145 -5.78 1.09 14.52
C SER A 145 -5.10 1.21 13.15
N TRP A 146 -4.90 2.42 12.69
CA TRP A 146 -4.26 2.72 11.42
C TRP A 146 -3.27 3.88 11.52
#